data_9fd5db00d6fe290d0a7957ba5a2a1527
#
_entry.id   9fd5db00d6fe290d0a7957ba5a2a1527
#
_cell.length_a   1.000
_cell.length_b   1.000
_cell.length_c   1.000
_cell.angle_alpha   90.00
_cell.angle_beta   90.00
_cell.angle_gamma   90.00
#
_symmetry.space_group_name_H-M   'P 1'
#
loop_
_entity.id
_entity.type
_entity.pdbx_description
1 polymer ?
#
loop_
_entity_poly.entity_id
_entity_poly.type
_entity_poly.pdbx_seq_one_letter_code
_entity_poly.pdbx_strand_id
1 'polypeptide(L)'
;MLAGCSQLEKLKIEADNQQINYTGRIDFGNPKAPVLFWSGSEATLTINGTGLRVELADERGNNYFNIVIDKDSIRYIRLDSATKWYTLAKDLEEGEHTISLIKRNEWDKGSTTIHGFEVTGELLPTPENSRTIEFIGNSITAGYAIEDLT
;
A
#
# COMPACT_ATOMS: atom_id res chain seq x y z
N MET A 1 -13.98 -13.17 36.68
CA MET A 1 -14.41 -12.60 35.39
C MET A 1 -13.31 -12.87 34.38
N LEU A 2 -13.56 -13.79 33.45
CA LEU A 2 -12.63 -14.06 32.36
C LEU A 2 -12.90 -13.00 31.29
N ALA A 3 -11.99 -12.04 31.12
CA ALA A 3 -12.01 -11.16 29.96
C ALA A 3 -11.71 -12.03 28.72
N GLY A 4 -12.75 -12.34 27.96
CA GLY A 4 -12.58 -12.98 26.67
C GLY A 4 -11.84 -12.02 25.77
N CYS A 5 -10.58 -12.31 25.47
CA CYS A 5 -9.85 -11.68 24.38
C CYS A 5 -10.57 -12.08 23.09
N SER A 6 -11.46 -11.22 22.58
CA SER A 6 -12.03 -11.41 21.25
C SER A 6 -10.90 -11.23 20.26
N GLN A 7 -10.40 -12.32 19.72
CA GLN A 7 -9.44 -12.29 18.64
C GLN A 7 -10.15 -11.63 17.44
N LEU A 8 -9.69 -10.44 17.03
CA LEU A 8 -10.22 -9.76 15.85
C LEU A 8 -10.06 -10.68 14.63
N GLU A 9 -11.15 -10.84 13.89
CA GLU A 9 -11.15 -11.66 12.69
C GLU A 9 -10.23 -11.07 11.61
N LYS A 10 -9.60 -11.95 10.85
CA LYS A 10 -8.82 -11.58 9.67
C LYS A 10 -9.70 -11.64 8.44
N LEU A 11 -9.87 -10.51 7.80
CA LEU A 11 -10.67 -10.35 6.59
C LEU A 11 -9.77 -10.21 5.36
N LYS A 12 -9.94 -11.11 4.38
CA LYS A 12 -9.30 -10.98 3.07
C LYS A 12 -10.06 -9.99 2.20
N ILE A 13 -9.33 -9.07 1.58
CA ILE A 13 -9.84 -8.02 0.71
C ILE A 13 -9.20 -8.20 -0.68
N GLU A 14 -10.02 -8.34 -1.70
CA GLU A 14 -9.58 -8.37 -3.10
C GLU A 14 -9.03 -6.98 -3.48
N ALA A 15 -8.04 -6.95 -4.39
CA ALA A 15 -7.42 -5.70 -4.80
C ALA A 15 -8.35 -4.76 -5.59
N ASP A 16 -9.46 -5.27 -6.13
CA ASP A 16 -10.49 -4.48 -6.83
C ASP A 16 -11.62 -3.97 -5.92
N ASN A 17 -11.46 -4.11 -4.60
CA ASN A 17 -12.46 -3.62 -3.64
C ASN A 17 -12.58 -2.09 -3.74
N GLN A 18 -13.81 -1.59 -3.90
CA GLN A 18 -14.11 -0.17 -4.10
C GLN A 18 -13.81 0.73 -2.89
N GLN A 19 -13.56 0.15 -1.72
CA GLN A 19 -13.16 0.89 -0.52
C GLN A 19 -11.66 1.19 -0.49
N ILE A 20 -10.87 0.62 -1.41
CA ILE A 20 -9.47 0.94 -1.59
C ILE A 20 -9.35 2.16 -2.48
N ASN A 21 -8.63 3.17 -2.03
CA ASN A 21 -8.33 4.33 -2.85
C ASN A 21 -6.95 4.17 -3.52
N TYR A 22 -6.94 4.15 -4.85
CA TYR A 22 -5.74 4.10 -5.65
C TYR A 22 -5.43 5.47 -6.24
N THR A 23 -4.18 5.93 -6.10
CA THR A 23 -3.72 7.22 -6.63
C THR A 23 -2.49 7.03 -7.49
N GLY A 24 -2.36 7.83 -8.55
CA GLY A 24 -1.24 7.78 -9.48
C GLY A 24 -1.52 6.93 -10.71
N ARG A 25 -0.46 6.64 -11.46
CA ARG A 25 -0.55 5.91 -12.72
C ARG A 25 -0.39 4.41 -12.50
N ILE A 26 -1.50 3.72 -12.42
CA ILE A 26 -1.60 2.28 -12.11
C ILE A 26 -2.27 1.57 -13.28
N ASP A 27 -1.79 0.39 -13.64
CA ASP A 27 -2.41 -0.46 -14.66
C ASP A 27 -3.48 -1.36 -14.03
N PHE A 28 -4.72 -1.18 -14.45
CA PHE A 28 -5.88 -1.96 -14.06
C PHE A 28 -6.34 -2.91 -15.19
N GLY A 29 -5.46 -3.31 -16.10
CA GLY A 29 -5.78 -4.31 -17.12
C GLY A 29 -6.33 -5.62 -16.53
N ASN A 30 -5.88 -5.98 -15.33
CA ASN A 30 -6.54 -6.93 -14.44
C ASN A 30 -6.91 -6.23 -13.14
N PRO A 31 -8.18 -5.86 -12.90
CA PRO A 31 -8.59 -5.13 -11.70
C PRO A 31 -8.27 -5.86 -10.39
N LYS A 32 -8.26 -7.20 -10.40
CA LYS A 32 -7.92 -8.04 -9.24
C LYS A 32 -6.42 -8.15 -8.97
N ALA A 33 -5.60 -7.61 -9.85
CA ALA A 33 -4.15 -7.63 -9.74
C ALA A 33 -3.55 -6.35 -10.35
N PRO A 34 -3.86 -5.15 -9.80
CA PRO A 34 -3.35 -3.89 -10.30
C PRO A 34 -1.83 -3.83 -10.21
N VAL A 35 -1.20 -3.19 -11.20
CA VAL A 35 0.26 -3.14 -11.34
C VAL A 35 0.78 -1.71 -11.21
N LEU A 36 1.73 -1.51 -10.30
CA LEU A 36 2.36 -0.24 -10.00
C LEU A 36 3.74 -0.17 -10.67
N PHE A 37 3.92 0.79 -11.58
CA PHE A 37 5.20 1.02 -12.28
C PHE A 37 5.94 2.25 -11.75
N TRP A 38 5.21 3.33 -11.47
CA TRP A 38 5.76 4.65 -11.24
C TRP A 38 5.91 4.98 -9.77
N SER A 39 6.95 5.74 -9.44
CA SER A 39 7.10 6.35 -8.13
C SER A 39 5.89 7.22 -7.80
N GLY A 40 5.47 7.23 -6.53
CA GLY A 40 4.29 7.95 -6.08
C GLY A 40 2.95 7.23 -6.36
N SER A 41 2.96 6.08 -7.06
CA SER A 41 1.75 5.24 -7.14
C SER A 41 1.42 4.70 -5.75
N GLU A 42 0.15 4.81 -5.36
CA GLU A 42 -0.31 4.60 -3.98
C GLU A 42 -1.57 3.77 -3.92
N ALA A 43 -1.65 2.92 -2.90
CA ALA A 43 -2.88 2.28 -2.45
C ALA A 43 -3.13 2.67 -0.99
N THR A 44 -4.30 3.24 -0.70
CA THR A 44 -4.71 3.69 0.64
C THR A 44 -5.95 2.95 1.09
N LEU A 45 -5.91 2.45 2.32
CA LEU A 45 -7.02 1.77 2.98
C LEU A 45 -7.30 2.42 4.33
N THR A 46 -8.57 2.51 4.67
CA THR A 46 -9.02 2.88 6.02
C THR A 46 -9.59 1.63 6.69
N ILE A 47 -9.12 1.33 7.89
CA ILE A 47 -9.54 0.17 8.66
C ILE A 47 -10.05 0.59 10.04
N ASN A 48 -10.95 -0.18 10.61
CA ASN A 48 -11.23 -0.16 12.05
C ASN A 48 -10.69 -1.47 12.63
N GLY A 49 -9.51 -1.40 13.24
CA GLY A 49 -8.82 -2.61 13.67
C GLY A 49 -7.36 -2.38 14.02
N THR A 50 -6.58 -3.45 14.10
CA THR A 50 -5.24 -3.44 14.68
C THR A 50 -4.12 -3.78 13.68
N GLY A 51 -4.47 -4.17 12.42
CA GLY A 51 -3.44 -4.58 11.48
C GLY A 51 -3.89 -4.67 10.04
N LEU A 52 -2.90 -4.52 9.15
CA LEU A 52 -3.06 -4.63 7.70
C LEU A 52 -1.85 -5.34 7.11
N ARG A 53 -2.10 -6.28 6.21
CA ARG A 53 -1.09 -6.93 5.36
C ARG A 53 -1.47 -6.80 3.90
N VAL A 54 -0.49 -6.85 3.02
CA VAL A 54 -0.66 -6.87 1.56
C VAL A 54 0.10 -8.04 0.95
N GLU A 55 -0.47 -8.68 -0.03
CA GLU A 55 0.21 -9.68 -0.85
C GLU A 55 0.74 -9.01 -2.11
N LEU A 56 2.06 -9.00 -2.27
CA LEU A 56 2.76 -8.36 -3.38
C LEU A 56 3.61 -9.37 -4.14
N ALA A 57 3.66 -9.18 -5.46
CA ALA A 57 4.65 -9.80 -6.34
C ALA A 57 5.48 -8.69 -6.97
N ASP A 58 6.79 -8.72 -6.76
CA ASP A 58 7.72 -7.76 -7.34
C ASP A 58 8.52 -8.40 -8.48
N GLU A 59 8.59 -7.71 -9.63
CA GLU A 59 9.21 -8.24 -10.84
C GLU A 59 10.69 -8.60 -10.64
N ARG A 60 11.44 -7.77 -9.89
CA ARG A 60 12.90 -7.89 -9.76
C ARG A 60 13.41 -7.99 -8.33
N GLY A 61 12.55 -7.83 -7.34
CA GLY A 61 12.94 -7.80 -5.94
C GLY A 61 13.74 -6.55 -5.52
N ASN A 62 13.54 -5.46 -6.24
CA ASN A 62 14.30 -4.23 -6.07
C ASN A 62 13.46 -3.02 -5.66
N ASN A 63 12.14 -3.17 -5.61
CA ASN A 63 11.29 -2.05 -5.27
C ASN A 63 11.21 -1.81 -3.76
N TYR A 64 11.11 -0.53 -3.43
CA TYR A 64 10.89 -0.02 -2.09
C TYR A 64 9.54 0.67 -2.02
N PHE A 65 8.87 0.52 -0.90
CA PHE A 65 7.60 1.19 -0.61
C PHE A 65 7.65 1.91 0.72
N ASN A 66 7.11 3.13 0.76
CA ASN A 66 6.77 3.79 2.00
C ASN A 66 5.44 3.25 2.50
N ILE A 67 5.36 3.04 3.79
CA ILE A 67 4.13 2.76 4.53
C ILE A 67 3.89 3.97 5.41
N VAL A 68 2.76 4.63 5.22
CA VAL A 68 2.34 5.79 6.02
C VAL A 68 1.11 5.39 6.81
N ILE A 69 1.16 5.55 8.13
CA ILE A 69 0.03 5.26 9.03
C ILE A 69 -0.42 6.59 9.64
N ASP A 70 -1.70 6.90 9.51
CA ASP A 70 -2.38 8.08 10.07
C ASP A 70 -1.70 9.42 9.70
N LYS A 71 -1.02 9.46 8.54
CA LYS A 71 -0.26 10.61 8.02
C LYS A 71 0.92 11.06 8.91
N ASP A 72 1.26 10.30 9.92
CA ASP A 72 2.28 10.65 10.91
C ASP A 72 3.47 9.68 10.90
N SER A 73 3.23 8.40 11.06
CA SER A 73 4.28 7.39 11.09
C SER A 73 4.67 6.93 9.69
N ILE A 74 5.93 7.09 9.32
CA ILE A 74 6.47 6.68 8.02
C ILE A 74 7.59 5.67 8.23
N ARG A 75 7.46 4.51 7.58
CA ARG A 75 8.53 3.52 7.44
C ARG A 75 8.59 2.99 6.02
N TYR A 76 9.65 2.31 5.66
CA TYR A 76 9.74 1.70 4.33
C TYR A 76 9.96 0.19 4.43
N ILE A 77 9.59 -0.49 3.35
CA ILE A 77 9.89 -1.90 3.14
C ILE A 77 10.61 -2.06 1.80
N ARG A 78 11.51 -3.03 1.74
CA ARG A 78 12.07 -3.55 0.50
C ARG A 78 11.36 -4.83 0.14
N LEU A 79 11.01 -4.98 -1.12
CA LEU A 79 10.44 -6.22 -1.65
C LEU A 79 11.55 -7.17 -2.11
N ASP A 80 11.24 -8.46 -2.15
CA ASP A 80 11.99 -9.45 -2.92
C ASP A 80 11.17 -9.94 -4.12
N SER A 81 11.74 -10.77 -4.98
CA SER A 81 11.08 -11.26 -6.20
C SER A 81 10.02 -12.34 -5.94
N ALA A 82 9.85 -12.80 -4.71
CA ALA A 82 8.84 -13.79 -4.38
C ALA A 82 7.50 -13.13 -4.09
N THR A 83 6.41 -13.72 -4.59
CA THR A 83 5.05 -13.34 -4.17
C THR A 83 4.86 -13.71 -2.71
N LYS A 84 4.62 -12.74 -1.86
CA LYS A 84 4.41 -12.96 -0.43
C LYS A 84 3.65 -11.85 0.26
N TRP A 85 3.23 -12.15 1.48
CA TRP A 85 2.57 -11.22 2.38
C TRP A 85 3.56 -10.30 3.10
N TYR A 86 3.36 -9.00 2.98
CA TYR A 86 4.08 -7.96 3.72
C TYR A 86 3.17 -7.33 4.75
N THR A 87 3.67 -7.16 5.97
CA THR A 87 2.94 -6.48 7.04
C THR A 87 3.07 -4.98 6.88
N LEU A 88 1.95 -4.28 6.66
CA LEU A 88 1.88 -2.83 6.58
C LEU A 88 1.64 -2.19 7.95
N ALA A 89 0.82 -2.81 8.77
CA ALA A 89 0.54 -2.39 10.13
C ALA A 89 0.26 -3.61 11.02
N LYS A 90 0.66 -3.55 12.27
CA LYS A 90 0.36 -4.57 13.27
C LYS A 90 0.37 -3.94 14.67
N ASP A 91 -0.40 -4.56 15.56
CA ASP A 91 -0.44 -4.17 16.97
C ASP A 91 -0.80 -2.68 17.17
N LEU A 92 -1.60 -2.12 16.23
CA LEU A 92 -2.18 -0.79 16.39
C LEU A 92 -3.20 -0.81 17.55
N GLU A 93 -3.47 0.34 18.13
CA GLU A 93 -4.60 0.50 19.03
C GLU A 93 -5.91 0.18 18.30
N GLU A 94 -6.91 -0.34 18.99
CA GLU A 94 -8.24 -0.55 18.39
C GLU A 94 -8.84 0.80 17.99
N GLY A 95 -9.23 0.93 16.73
CA GLY A 95 -9.80 2.17 16.21
C GLY A 95 -9.63 2.32 14.70
N GLU A 96 -9.99 3.50 14.23
CA GLU A 96 -9.86 3.85 12.81
C GLU A 96 -8.42 4.28 12.49
N HIS A 97 -7.85 3.65 11.46
CA HIS A 97 -6.53 3.94 10.94
C HIS A 97 -6.54 4.05 9.44
N THR A 98 -5.80 5.01 8.90
CA THR A 98 -5.55 5.14 7.46
C THR A 98 -4.12 4.70 7.16
N ILE A 99 -3.97 3.72 6.26
CA ILE A 99 -2.68 3.15 5.89
C ILE A 99 -2.46 3.32 4.39
N SER A 100 -1.39 4.00 4.00
CA SER A 100 -0.96 4.17 2.62
C SER A 100 0.28 3.35 2.32
N LEU A 101 0.27 2.69 1.18
CA LEU A 101 1.40 1.98 0.57
C LEU A 101 1.81 2.73 -0.69
N ILE A 102 2.99 3.37 -0.67
CA ILE A 102 3.45 4.29 -1.73
C ILE A 102 4.74 3.78 -2.34
N LYS A 103 4.74 3.55 -3.67
CA LYS A 103 5.93 3.13 -4.39
C LYS A 103 6.97 4.24 -4.40
N ARG A 104 8.23 3.92 -4.03
CA ARG A 104 9.34 4.89 -3.95
C ARG A 104 10.16 4.95 -5.23
N ASN A 105 10.42 3.79 -5.82
CA ASN A 105 11.33 3.65 -6.95
C ASN A 105 10.68 4.00 -8.28
N GLU A 106 11.53 4.32 -9.23
CA GLU A 106 11.21 4.60 -10.61
C GLU A 106 10.78 3.33 -11.36
N TRP A 107 10.23 3.54 -12.55
CA TRP A 107 9.69 2.47 -13.41
C TRP A 107 10.76 1.45 -13.86
N ASP A 108 12.02 1.89 -14.00
CA ASP A 108 13.14 1.04 -14.45
C ASP A 108 13.60 0.01 -13.40
N LYS A 109 13.18 0.16 -12.15
CA LYS A 109 13.40 -0.84 -11.09
C LYS A 109 12.43 -2.02 -11.15
N GLY A 110 11.49 -1.99 -12.09
CA GLY A 110 10.49 -3.04 -12.28
C GLY A 110 9.11 -2.68 -11.72
N SER A 111 8.17 -3.54 -12.01
CA SER A 111 6.77 -3.40 -11.59
C SER A 111 6.48 -4.19 -10.31
N THR A 112 5.42 -3.78 -9.63
CA THR A 112 4.89 -4.50 -8.46
C THR A 112 3.40 -4.72 -8.62
N THR A 113 2.96 -5.96 -8.48
CA THR A 113 1.55 -6.36 -8.55
C THR A 113 0.97 -6.51 -7.15
N ILE A 114 -0.22 -5.95 -6.92
CA ILE A 114 -0.99 -6.15 -5.69
C ILE A 114 -1.98 -7.29 -5.93
N HIS A 115 -1.91 -8.35 -5.11
CA HIS A 115 -2.82 -9.49 -5.20
C HIS A 115 -3.99 -9.42 -4.21
N GLY A 116 -3.88 -8.59 -3.19
CA GLY A 116 -4.93 -8.38 -2.19
C GLY A 116 -4.39 -7.96 -0.85
N PHE A 117 -5.31 -7.78 0.10
CA PHE A 117 -5.00 -7.34 1.45
C PHE A 117 -5.61 -8.28 2.49
N GLU A 118 -5.10 -8.22 3.70
CA GLU A 118 -5.67 -8.91 4.87
C GLU A 118 -5.76 -7.89 6.01
N VAL A 119 -6.96 -7.61 6.46
CA VAL A 119 -7.25 -6.69 7.57
C VAL A 119 -7.49 -7.49 8.84
N THR A 120 -6.86 -7.09 9.95
CA THR A 120 -7.24 -7.54 11.28
C THR A 120 -8.23 -6.54 11.86
N GLY A 121 -9.52 -6.81 11.69
CA GLY A 121 -10.61 -5.88 11.96
C GLY A 121 -11.56 -5.75 10.77
N GLU A 122 -12.02 -4.55 10.49
CA GLU A 122 -12.99 -4.21 9.46
C GLU A 122 -12.39 -3.21 8.44
N LEU A 123 -12.69 -3.38 7.14
CA LEU A 123 -12.37 -2.40 6.12
C LEU A 123 -13.46 -1.33 6.08
N LEU A 124 -13.07 -0.08 6.16
CA LEU A 124 -13.96 1.08 6.05
C LEU A 124 -13.81 1.76 4.68
N PRO A 125 -14.82 2.52 4.23
CA PRO A 125 -14.69 3.37 3.06
C PRO A 125 -13.52 4.35 3.23
N THR A 126 -12.55 4.31 2.33
CA THR A 126 -11.43 5.26 2.35
C THR A 126 -11.90 6.59 1.76
N PRO A 127 -11.77 7.71 2.48
CA PRO A 127 -12.15 9.02 1.96
C PRO A 127 -11.39 9.36 0.68
N GLU A 128 -12.10 9.83 -0.33
CA GLU A 128 -11.48 10.36 -1.54
C GLU A 128 -10.83 11.71 -1.27
N ASN A 129 -9.71 11.97 -1.94
CA ASN A 129 -9.09 13.28 -1.90
C ASN A 129 -9.96 14.27 -2.70
N SER A 130 -10.35 15.37 -2.06
CA SER A 130 -11.18 16.43 -2.70
C SER A 130 -10.43 17.23 -3.77
N ARG A 131 -9.10 17.11 -3.83
CA ARG A 131 -8.24 17.77 -4.82
C ARG A 131 -7.16 16.83 -5.29
N THR A 132 -6.92 16.84 -6.60
CA THR A 132 -5.82 16.15 -7.25
C THR A 132 -4.93 17.19 -7.92
N ILE A 133 -3.61 17.07 -7.73
CA ILE A 133 -2.61 17.90 -8.40
C ILE A 133 -1.76 16.96 -9.24
N GLU A 134 -1.69 17.22 -10.54
CA GLU A 134 -0.81 16.50 -11.45
C GLU A 134 0.43 17.35 -11.75
N PHE A 135 1.61 16.77 -11.55
CA PHE A 135 2.88 17.38 -11.90
C PHE A 135 3.39 16.76 -13.20
N ILE A 136 3.47 17.56 -14.25
CA ILE A 136 4.00 17.13 -15.55
C ILE A 136 5.41 17.64 -15.68
N GLY A 137 6.38 16.73 -15.84
CA GLY A 137 7.78 17.09 -15.94
C GLY A 137 8.64 15.93 -16.41
N ASN A 138 9.95 16.07 -16.22
CA ASN A 138 10.95 15.06 -16.58
C ASN A 138 11.42 14.25 -15.35
N SER A 139 12.53 13.54 -15.48
CA SER A 139 13.15 12.75 -14.42
C SER A 139 13.47 13.55 -13.15
N ILE A 140 13.80 14.84 -13.26
CA ILE A 140 14.07 15.71 -12.11
C ILE A 140 12.78 15.94 -11.31
N THR A 141 11.67 16.19 -11.98
CA THR A 141 10.36 16.37 -11.34
C THR A 141 9.88 15.09 -10.64
N ALA A 142 10.22 13.93 -11.23
CA ALA A 142 9.90 12.63 -10.65
C ALA A 142 10.84 12.21 -9.51
N GLY A 143 11.90 12.98 -9.23
CA GLY A 143 12.90 12.62 -8.23
C GLY A 143 13.77 11.43 -8.65
N TYR A 144 14.04 11.27 -9.95
CA TYR A 144 14.83 10.16 -10.47
C TYR A 144 16.21 10.08 -9.80
N ALA A 145 16.62 8.86 -9.44
CA ALA A 145 17.88 8.53 -8.79
C ALA A 145 18.07 9.11 -7.36
N ILE A 146 17.01 9.60 -6.72
CA ILE A 146 17.10 10.07 -5.32
C ILE A 146 17.51 8.93 -4.37
N GLU A 147 17.13 7.69 -4.70
CA GLU A 147 17.44 6.48 -3.91
C GLU A 147 18.76 5.80 -4.38
N ASP A 148 19.35 6.23 -5.49
CA ASP A 148 20.61 5.67 -6.01
C ASP A 148 21.83 6.27 -5.27
N LEU A 149 21.80 6.24 -3.95
CA LEU A 149 22.97 6.52 -3.16
C LEU A 149 23.91 5.31 -3.20
N THR A 150 24.71 5.26 -4.29
CA THR A 150 25.93 4.44 -4.53
C THR A 150 25.89 2.99 -4.05
#